data_cf555a984367ab49e018307efeabc8a6
#
_entry.id   cf555a984367ab49e018307efeabc8a6
#
_cell.length_a   1.000
_cell.length_b   1.000
_cell.length_c   1.000
_cell.angle_alpha   90.00
_cell.angle_beta   90.00
_cell.angle_gamma   90.00
#
_symmetry.space_group_name_H-M   'P 1'
#
loop_
_entity.id
_entity.type
_entity.pdbx_description
1 polymer ?
#
loop_
_entity_poly.entity_id
_entity_poly.type
_entity_poly.pdbx_seq_one_letter_code
_entity_poly.pdbx_strand_id
1 'polypeptide(L)'
;MAEAPVFTLDASKVKTENNVSEYKDEKVTTYTTDPDYKAVQDYEKVEVVTDKKGATLKDVVDNKVTMGEFVAQMSLEELAKLNCGSGWGVANENAPIVGSNSATVPGAAGETLTYDQYGIPSIVLADGPGGIRVKQKYEAKNVETGETATYYQYCTAWPVDFVLAQSWDTDLLKRIGEAFGKELEEMNITILLG
;
A
#
# COMPACT_ATOMS: atom_id res chain seq x y z
N MET A 1 14.57 -6.67 22.65
CA MET A 1 13.23 -6.98 22.12
C MET A 1 12.31 -7.03 23.33
N ALA A 2 11.24 -6.23 23.34
CA ALA A 2 10.24 -6.34 24.39
C ALA A 2 9.47 -7.65 24.15
N GLU A 3 9.32 -8.47 25.18
CA GLU A 3 8.50 -9.66 25.09
C GLU A 3 7.05 -9.26 24.77
N ALA A 4 6.48 -9.89 23.75
CA ALA A 4 5.06 -9.70 23.46
C ALA A 4 4.22 -10.16 24.65
N PRO A 5 3.17 -9.42 25.05
CA PRO A 5 2.30 -9.85 26.13
C PRO A 5 1.63 -11.18 25.76
N VAL A 6 1.86 -12.19 26.58
CA VAL A 6 1.19 -13.47 26.44
C VAL A 6 -0.19 -13.36 27.09
N PHE A 7 -1.23 -13.37 26.27
CA PHE A 7 -2.61 -13.48 26.77
C PHE A 7 -2.89 -14.94 27.12
N THR A 8 -2.97 -15.23 28.39
CA THR A 8 -3.44 -16.54 28.87
C THR A 8 -4.94 -16.47 29.09
N LEU A 9 -5.66 -17.37 28.41
CA LEU A 9 -7.09 -17.53 28.64
C LEU A 9 -7.31 -18.11 30.03
N ASP A 10 -8.01 -17.40 30.91
CA ASP A 10 -8.40 -17.93 32.21
C ASP A 10 -9.61 -18.87 32.03
N ALA A 11 -9.35 -20.16 32.00
CA ALA A 11 -10.39 -21.19 31.82
C ALA A 11 -11.52 -21.11 32.84
N SER A 12 -11.29 -20.50 34.01
CA SER A 12 -12.33 -20.35 35.06
C SER A 12 -13.38 -19.30 34.64
N LYS A 13 -13.10 -18.46 33.67
CA LYS A 13 -13.98 -17.40 33.17
C LYS A 13 -14.76 -17.82 31.91
N VAL A 14 -14.49 -19.01 31.39
CA VAL A 14 -15.20 -19.57 30.25
C VAL A 14 -16.31 -20.49 30.76
N LYS A 15 -17.56 -20.13 30.51
CA LYS A 15 -18.69 -21.01 30.78
C LYS A 15 -19.11 -21.68 29.46
N THR A 16 -19.02 -23.01 29.41
CA THR A 16 -19.47 -23.78 28.25
C THR A 16 -20.79 -24.48 28.62
N GLU A 17 -21.83 -24.17 27.88
CA GLU A 17 -23.15 -24.79 28.03
C GLU A 17 -23.66 -25.16 26.62
N ASN A 18 -24.07 -26.40 26.42
CA ASN A 18 -24.57 -26.91 25.13
C ASN A 18 -23.60 -26.70 23.95
N ASN A 19 -22.30 -26.89 24.17
CA ASN A 19 -21.23 -26.64 23.19
C ASN A 19 -21.06 -25.16 22.73
N VAL A 20 -21.69 -24.23 23.41
CA VAL A 20 -21.49 -22.80 23.23
C VAL A 20 -20.67 -22.28 24.40
N SER A 21 -19.54 -21.66 24.09
CA SER A 21 -18.69 -21.00 25.08
C SER A 21 -19.04 -19.53 25.18
N GLU A 22 -19.55 -19.13 26.35
CA GLU A 22 -19.78 -17.72 26.64
C GLU A 22 -18.68 -17.19 27.54
N TYR A 23 -18.09 -16.08 27.16
CA TYR A 23 -17.21 -15.32 28.04
C TYR A 23 -18.07 -14.44 28.93
N LYS A 24 -17.90 -14.58 30.27
CA LYS A 24 -18.42 -13.54 31.15
C LYS A 24 -17.68 -12.23 30.81
N ASP A 25 -18.45 -11.20 30.55
CA ASP A 25 -17.96 -9.85 30.38
C ASP A 25 -17.05 -9.44 31.56
N GLU A 26 -15.76 -9.70 31.41
CA GLU A 26 -14.83 -8.78 32.05
C GLU A 26 -14.89 -7.52 31.21
N LYS A 27 -15.09 -6.39 31.87
CA LYS A 27 -14.77 -5.11 31.25
C LYS A 27 -13.38 -5.30 30.64
N VAL A 28 -13.35 -5.57 29.33
CA VAL A 28 -12.17 -5.30 28.56
C VAL A 28 -11.86 -3.87 28.95
N THR A 29 -10.75 -3.67 29.64
CA THR A 29 -10.26 -2.33 29.90
C THR A 29 -10.24 -1.70 28.53
N THR A 30 -11.33 -1.01 28.21
CA THR A 30 -11.35 -0.12 27.07
C THR A 30 -10.06 0.62 27.20
N TYR A 31 -9.27 0.63 26.13
CA TYR A 31 -8.16 1.55 26.04
C TYR A 31 -8.67 2.86 26.61
N THR A 32 -8.37 3.10 27.88
CA THR A 32 -8.53 4.41 28.42
C THR A 32 -7.49 5.19 27.65
N THR A 33 -7.94 5.94 26.65
CA THR A 33 -7.17 7.03 26.14
C THR A 33 -6.65 7.74 27.38
N ASP A 34 -5.34 7.66 27.59
CA ASP A 34 -4.70 8.38 28.66
C ASP A 34 -5.30 9.80 28.61
N PRO A 35 -6.07 10.25 29.62
CA PRO A 35 -6.70 11.57 29.57
C PRO A 35 -5.65 12.67 29.47
N ASP A 36 -4.41 12.37 29.79
CA ASP A 36 -3.25 13.24 29.64
C ASP A 36 -2.51 13.04 28.30
N TYR A 37 -2.97 12.13 27.42
CA TYR A 37 -2.41 11.98 26.08
C TYR A 37 -2.64 13.28 25.31
N LYS A 38 -1.61 14.09 25.29
CA LYS A 38 -1.49 15.18 24.34
C LYS A 38 -0.89 14.60 23.07
N ALA A 39 -1.65 14.64 21.99
CA ALA A 39 -1.06 14.35 20.69
C ALA A 39 0.22 15.18 20.58
N VAL A 40 1.34 14.48 20.36
CA VAL A 40 2.64 15.15 20.19
C VAL A 40 2.49 16.05 18.97
N GLN A 41 2.26 17.33 19.20
CA GLN A 41 2.15 18.35 18.15
C GLN A 41 3.52 19.02 17.89
N ASP A 42 4.58 18.43 18.35
CA ASP A 42 5.94 18.84 17.99
C ASP A 42 6.29 18.31 16.60
N TYR A 43 5.49 18.75 15.63
CA TYR A 43 6.03 18.79 14.28
C TYR A 43 7.03 19.94 14.27
N GLU A 44 8.31 19.62 14.08
CA GLU A 44 9.27 20.65 13.69
C GLU A 44 8.63 21.40 12.53
N LYS A 45 8.28 22.66 12.75
CA LYS A 45 7.86 23.53 11.65
C LYS A 45 9.08 23.68 10.77
N VAL A 46 9.13 22.87 9.71
CA VAL A 46 10.11 23.07 8.66
C VAL A 46 9.83 24.45 8.10
N GLU A 47 10.70 25.41 8.35
CA GLU A 47 10.62 26.71 7.71
C GLU A 47 10.77 26.46 6.21
N VAL A 48 9.70 26.76 5.50
CA VAL A 48 9.61 26.59 4.06
C VAL A 48 10.53 27.65 3.43
N VAL A 49 11.75 27.26 3.10
CA VAL A 49 12.67 28.09 2.31
C VAL A 49 12.24 27.99 0.84
N THR A 50 11.44 28.95 0.42
CA THR A 50 10.77 28.96 -0.90
C THR A 50 11.65 29.38 -2.07
N ASP A 51 12.95 29.54 -1.89
CA ASP A 51 13.84 30.12 -2.89
C ASP A 51 14.20 29.15 -4.04
N LYS A 52 13.93 27.87 -3.88
CA LYS A 52 14.26 26.83 -4.86
C LYS A 52 13.02 26.28 -5.57
N LYS A 53 12.28 27.17 -6.25
CA LYS A 53 11.18 26.74 -7.12
C LYS A 53 11.69 26.01 -8.35
N GLY A 54 11.04 24.88 -8.68
CA GLY A 54 11.35 24.09 -9.87
C GLY A 54 12.39 22.99 -9.66
N ALA A 55 12.69 22.64 -8.41
CA ALA A 55 13.48 21.47 -8.10
C ALA A 55 12.69 20.18 -8.43
N THR A 56 13.39 19.19 -8.96
CA THR A 56 12.83 17.88 -9.28
C THR A 56 13.28 16.82 -8.26
N LEU A 57 12.58 15.69 -8.21
CA LEU A 57 13.01 14.54 -7.40
C LEU A 57 14.42 14.08 -7.76
N LYS A 58 14.81 14.20 -9.03
CA LYS A 58 16.18 13.93 -9.47
C LYS A 58 17.21 14.84 -8.80
N ASP A 59 16.88 16.10 -8.55
CA ASP A 59 17.81 17.02 -7.89
C ASP A 59 18.02 16.64 -6.42
N VAL A 60 17.04 16.00 -5.78
CA VAL A 60 17.20 15.39 -4.43
C VAL A 60 18.16 14.20 -4.52
N VAL A 61 17.97 13.31 -5.48
CA VAL A 61 18.86 12.14 -5.69
C VAL A 61 20.29 12.58 -5.99
N ASP A 62 20.45 13.65 -6.77
CA ASP A 62 21.76 14.23 -7.11
C ASP A 62 22.36 15.07 -5.97
N ASN A 63 21.72 15.15 -4.79
CA ASN A 63 22.09 15.95 -3.62
C ASN A 63 22.25 17.47 -3.89
N LYS A 64 21.52 18.02 -4.87
CA LYS A 64 21.51 19.45 -5.17
C LYS A 64 20.55 20.23 -4.28
N VAL A 65 19.48 19.55 -3.81
CA VAL A 65 18.48 20.05 -2.86
C VAL A 65 18.18 18.97 -1.83
N THR A 66 17.79 19.39 -0.64
CA THR A 66 17.32 18.47 0.41
C THR A 66 15.87 18.04 0.12
N MET A 67 15.44 16.92 0.68
CA MET A 67 14.04 16.48 0.60
C MET A 67 13.09 17.52 1.20
N GLY A 68 13.48 18.18 2.30
CA GLY A 68 12.70 19.27 2.92
C GLY A 68 12.49 20.45 1.97
N GLU A 69 13.55 20.93 1.31
CA GLU A 69 13.47 22.01 0.32
C GLU A 69 12.62 21.59 -0.90
N PHE A 70 12.74 20.34 -1.32
CA PHE A 70 11.94 19.80 -2.41
C PHE A 70 10.45 19.76 -2.06
N VAL A 71 10.09 19.22 -0.92
CA VAL A 71 8.69 19.15 -0.47
C VAL A 71 8.10 20.53 -0.21
N ALA A 72 8.90 21.45 0.31
CA ALA A 72 8.48 22.81 0.64
C ALA A 72 8.00 23.65 -0.55
N GLN A 73 8.39 23.29 -1.78
CA GLN A 73 7.93 23.97 -2.99
C GLN A 73 6.51 23.54 -3.41
N MET A 74 6.01 22.41 -2.90
CA MET A 74 4.69 21.88 -3.24
C MET A 74 3.60 22.58 -2.44
N SER A 75 2.45 22.81 -3.06
CA SER A 75 1.28 23.32 -2.36
C SER A 75 0.69 22.29 -1.41
N LEU A 76 -0.03 22.76 -0.41
CA LEU A 76 -0.75 21.88 0.53
C LEU A 76 -1.73 20.94 -0.21
N GLU A 77 -2.37 21.43 -1.27
CA GLU A 77 -3.27 20.62 -2.08
C GLU A 77 -2.55 19.51 -2.82
N GLU A 78 -1.38 19.77 -3.41
CA GLU A 78 -0.55 18.77 -4.08
C GLU A 78 -0.08 17.71 -3.08
N LEU A 79 0.39 18.13 -1.91
CA LEU A 79 0.81 17.21 -0.84
C LEU A 79 -0.35 16.34 -0.33
N ALA A 80 -1.53 16.93 -0.15
CA ALA A 80 -2.72 16.18 0.27
C ALA A 80 -3.11 15.15 -0.79
N LYS A 81 -3.12 15.53 -2.06
CA LYS A 81 -3.41 14.62 -3.19
C LYS A 81 -2.37 13.50 -3.31
N LEU A 82 -1.09 13.82 -3.10
CA LEU A 82 -0.03 12.82 -3.13
C LEU A 82 -0.21 11.75 -2.03
N ASN A 83 -0.62 12.18 -0.83
CA ASN A 83 -0.91 11.27 0.27
C ASN A 83 -2.17 10.42 0.06
N CYS A 84 -3.18 10.96 -0.62
CA CYS A 84 -4.42 10.22 -0.90
C CYS A 84 -4.29 9.30 -2.12
N GLY A 85 -3.26 9.50 -2.94
CA GLY A 85 -3.11 8.82 -4.22
C GLY A 85 -4.24 9.18 -5.19
N SER A 86 -4.50 8.31 -6.15
CA SER A 86 -5.62 8.46 -7.08
C SER A 86 -7.00 8.34 -6.41
N GLY A 87 -7.03 7.87 -5.16
CA GLY A 87 -8.22 7.81 -4.31
C GLY A 87 -9.36 6.96 -4.88
N TRP A 88 -10.53 7.09 -4.24
CA TRP A 88 -11.78 6.46 -4.71
C TRP A 88 -12.38 7.18 -5.93
N GLY A 89 -11.83 8.33 -6.32
CA GLY A 89 -12.39 9.24 -7.31
C GLY A 89 -12.00 8.94 -8.76
N VAL A 90 -11.15 7.95 -9.03
CA VAL A 90 -10.97 7.40 -10.37
C VAL A 90 -12.06 6.35 -10.66
N ALA A 91 -13.19 6.46 -9.97
CA ALA A 91 -14.35 5.64 -10.20
C ALA A 91 -14.88 5.89 -11.61
N ASN A 92 -14.44 5.11 -12.51
CA ASN A 92 -15.24 4.63 -13.59
C ASN A 92 -16.50 4.01 -12.94
N GLU A 93 -17.69 4.42 -13.35
CA GLU A 93 -18.98 3.95 -12.83
C GLU A 93 -19.12 2.41 -12.83
N ASN A 94 -18.19 1.72 -13.45
CA ASN A 94 -18.05 0.28 -13.57
C ASN A 94 -16.90 -0.32 -12.72
N ALA A 95 -16.30 0.41 -11.81
CA ALA A 95 -15.27 -0.11 -10.89
C ALA A 95 -15.90 -0.47 -9.54
N PRO A 96 -16.54 -1.63 -9.40
CA PRO A 96 -17.36 -1.96 -8.23
C PRO A 96 -16.56 -2.57 -7.08
N ILE A 97 -15.23 -2.63 -7.17
CA ILE A 97 -14.42 -3.41 -6.22
C ILE A 97 -13.47 -2.47 -5.51
N VAL A 98 -13.61 -2.42 -4.18
CA VAL A 98 -12.64 -1.87 -3.25
C VAL A 98 -11.25 -2.43 -3.60
N GLY A 99 -10.27 -1.54 -3.77
CA GLY A 99 -8.90 -1.97 -4.09
C GLY A 99 -8.66 -2.30 -5.57
N SER A 100 -9.35 -1.63 -6.48
CA SER A 100 -9.12 -1.75 -7.94
C SER A 100 -9.15 -0.36 -8.60
N ASN A 101 -8.27 0.53 -8.13
CA ASN A 101 -8.31 1.97 -8.45
C ASN A 101 -7.11 2.45 -9.28
N SER A 102 -6.28 1.56 -9.80
CA SER A 102 -5.19 1.96 -10.71
C SER A 102 -5.70 2.15 -12.13
N ALA A 103 -5.36 3.28 -12.74
CA ALA A 103 -5.59 3.54 -14.16
C ALA A 103 -4.47 2.94 -15.02
N THR A 104 -3.27 2.81 -14.45
CA THR A 104 -2.08 2.30 -15.15
C THR A 104 -2.09 0.79 -15.27
N VAL A 105 -2.45 0.09 -14.18
CA VAL A 105 -2.54 -1.39 -14.16
C VAL A 105 -3.95 -1.80 -13.79
N PRO A 106 -4.78 -2.20 -14.74
CA PRO A 106 -6.16 -2.54 -14.50
C PRO A 106 -6.33 -3.63 -13.44
N GLY A 107 -7.01 -3.30 -12.35
CA GLY A 107 -7.27 -4.22 -11.23
C GLY A 107 -6.26 -4.14 -10.09
N ALA A 108 -5.18 -3.37 -10.21
CA ALA A 108 -4.30 -3.08 -9.08
C ALA A 108 -5.03 -2.24 -8.01
N ALA A 109 -4.57 -2.31 -6.77
CA ALA A 109 -5.23 -1.72 -5.61
C ALA A 109 -5.36 -0.20 -5.71
N GLY A 110 -4.34 0.47 -6.23
CA GLY A 110 -4.32 1.90 -6.43
C GLY A 110 -2.98 2.38 -6.99
N GLU A 111 -2.89 3.69 -7.15
CA GLU A 111 -1.66 4.34 -7.59
C GLU A 111 -1.57 5.77 -7.05
N THR A 112 -0.34 6.29 -6.97
CA THR A 112 -0.14 7.70 -6.66
C THR A 112 -0.29 8.56 -7.91
N LEU A 113 -0.51 9.86 -7.70
CA LEU A 113 -0.56 10.81 -8.80
C LEU A 113 0.84 11.05 -9.36
N THR A 114 0.90 11.28 -10.67
CA THR A 114 2.11 11.76 -11.36
C THR A 114 2.19 13.28 -11.25
N TYR A 115 3.37 13.78 -10.94
CA TYR A 115 3.67 15.22 -10.98
C TYR A 115 4.90 15.46 -11.86
N ASP A 116 4.68 15.59 -13.15
CA ASP A 116 5.77 15.75 -14.14
C ASP A 116 6.66 16.96 -13.87
N GLN A 117 6.07 18.07 -13.38
CA GLN A 117 6.80 19.27 -13.02
C GLN A 117 7.81 19.06 -11.88
N TYR A 118 7.60 18.05 -11.07
CA TYR A 118 8.49 17.67 -9.97
C TYR A 118 9.29 16.39 -10.27
N GLY A 119 9.05 15.75 -11.41
CA GLY A 119 9.65 14.47 -11.76
C GLY A 119 9.21 13.34 -10.83
N ILE A 120 8.00 13.41 -10.27
CA ILE A 120 7.41 12.36 -9.42
C ILE A 120 6.59 11.42 -10.30
N PRO A 121 7.01 10.16 -10.47
CA PRO A 121 6.24 9.17 -11.21
C PRO A 121 5.07 8.64 -10.39
N SER A 122 4.09 8.06 -11.06
CA SER A 122 3.08 7.23 -10.38
C SER A 122 3.72 5.99 -9.78
N ILE A 123 3.29 5.63 -8.58
CA ILE A 123 3.66 4.41 -7.87
C ILE A 123 2.41 3.54 -7.82
N VAL A 124 2.47 2.37 -8.46
CA VAL A 124 1.35 1.42 -8.51
C VAL A 124 1.46 0.44 -7.35
N LEU A 125 0.35 0.25 -6.65
CA LEU A 125 0.22 -0.67 -5.54
C LEU A 125 -0.74 -1.79 -5.94
N ALA A 126 -0.35 -3.03 -5.69
CA ALA A 126 -1.23 -4.19 -5.94
C ALA A 126 -1.27 -5.12 -4.74
N ASP A 127 -2.45 -5.65 -4.45
CA ASP A 127 -2.59 -6.74 -3.48
C ASP A 127 -1.98 -8.01 -4.02
N GLY A 128 -1.48 -8.87 -3.12
CA GLY A 128 -0.97 -10.14 -3.62
C GLY A 128 -0.26 -11.07 -2.68
N PRO A 129 -0.80 -11.46 -1.50
CA PRO A 129 -0.15 -12.43 -0.62
C PRO A 129 -0.03 -13.83 -1.25
N GLY A 130 -0.82 -14.13 -2.26
CA GLY A 130 -0.77 -15.40 -3.02
C GLY A 130 -0.54 -15.21 -4.51
N GLY A 131 0.06 -14.08 -4.90
CA GLY A 131 0.26 -13.67 -6.29
C GLY A 131 -0.42 -12.34 -6.61
N ILE A 132 0.06 -11.65 -7.63
CA ILE A 132 -0.40 -10.32 -7.99
C ILE A 132 -1.89 -10.33 -8.35
N ARG A 133 -2.67 -9.50 -7.67
CA ARG A 133 -4.10 -9.38 -7.92
C ARG A 133 -4.41 -8.24 -8.88
N VAL A 134 -4.64 -8.60 -10.14
CA VAL A 134 -5.02 -7.68 -11.23
C VAL A 134 -6.20 -8.25 -12.03
N LYS A 135 -6.80 -7.44 -12.90
CA LYS A 135 -7.83 -7.94 -13.83
C LYS A 135 -7.16 -8.81 -14.89
N GLN A 136 -7.58 -10.08 -14.99
CA GLN A 136 -7.05 -10.99 -16.01
C GLN A 136 -7.44 -10.55 -17.43
N LYS A 137 -8.56 -9.83 -17.59
CA LYS A 137 -9.08 -9.35 -18.86
C LYS A 137 -9.58 -7.92 -18.71
N TYR A 138 -9.17 -7.06 -19.62
CA TYR A 138 -9.64 -5.69 -19.69
C TYR A 138 -9.70 -5.21 -21.14
N GLU A 139 -10.43 -4.13 -21.38
CA GLU A 139 -10.51 -3.47 -22.68
C GLU A 139 -9.78 -2.13 -22.62
N ALA A 140 -8.98 -1.86 -23.62
CA ALA A 140 -8.31 -0.57 -23.78
C ALA A 140 -8.21 -0.21 -25.25
N LYS A 141 -8.04 1.09 -25.53
CA LYS A 141 -7.74 1.55 -26.88
C LYS A 141 -6.30 1.18 -27.22
N ASN A 142 -6.11 0.52 -28.34
CA ASN A 142 -4.81 0.32 -28.91
C ASN A 142 -4.20 1.69 -29.27
N VAL A 143 -2.99 1.96 -28.81
CA VAL A 143 -2.33 3.27 -28.98
C VAL A 143 -2.04 3.55 -30.45
N GLU A 144 -1.77 2.52 -31.25
CA GLU A 144 -1.38 2.66 -32.66
C GLU A 144 -2.60 2.76 -33.59
N THR A 145 -3.62 1.97 -33.35
CA THR A 145 -4.81 1.90 -34.24
C THR A 145 -5.99 2.74 -33.75
N GLY A 146 -6.03 3.09 -32.46
CA GLY A 146 -7.16 3.77 -31.82
C GLY A 146 -8.39 2.89 -31.60
N GLU A 147 -8.35 1.63 -32.03
CA GLU A 147 -9.46 0.67 -31.86
C GLU A 147 -9.45 0.07 -30.46
N THR A 148 -10.65 -0.24 -29.96
CA THR A 148 -10.77 -0.94 -28.67
C THR A 148 -10.40 -2.41 -28.88
N ALA A 149 -9.42 -2.86 -28.11
CA ALA A 149 -8.98 -4.25 -28.10
C ALA A 149 -9.06 -4.84 -26.68
N THR A 150 -9.23 -6.15 -26.64
CA THR A 150 -9.19 -6.90 -25.39
C THR A 150 -7.77 -7.35 -25.10
N TYR A 151 -7.31 -7.05 -23.89
CA TYR A 151 -6.01 -7.45 -23.39
C TYR A 151 -6.14 -8.44 -22.25
N TYR A 152 -5.14 -9.29 -22.09
CA TYR A 152 -5.07 -10.29 -21.05
C TYR A 152 -3.77 -10.14 -20.29
N GLN A 153 -3.86 -10.18 -18.96
CA GLN A 153 -2.70 -10.16 -18.05
C GLN A 153 -2.86 -11.30 -17.04
N TYR A 154 -1.94 -12.24 -17.07
CA TYR A 154 -1.95 -13.39 -16.20
C TYR A 154 -0.74 -13.32 -15.28
N CYS A 155 -0.98 -13.56 -13.99
CA CYS A 155 0.04 -13.60 -12.96
C CYS A 155 0.14 -14.98 -12.36
N THR A 156 1.30 -15.30 -11.82
CA THR A 156 1.55 -16.58 -11.14
C THR A 156 0.73 -16.66 -9.86
N ALA A 157 0.09 -17.79 -9.62
CA ALA A 157 -0.47 -18.11 -8.31
C ALA A 157 0.65 -18.67 -7.43
N TRP A 158 1.15 -17.80 -6.54
CA TRP A 158 2.17 -18.17 -5.58
C TRP A 158 1.55 -18.78 -4.33
N PRO A 159 2.23 -19.69 -3.63
CA PRO A 159 1.81 -20.09 -2.31
C PRO A 159 1.83 -18.87 -1.37
N VAL A 160 0.82 -18.76 -0.51
CA VAL A 160 0.77 -17.67 0.48
C VAL A 160 1.92 -17.80 1.49
N ASP A 161 2.34 -16.68 2.07
CA ASP A 161 3.51 -16.57 2.93
C ASP A 161 3.50 -17.57 4.10
N PHE A 162 2.32 -17.82 4.68
CA PHE A 162 2.16 -18.82 5.74
C PHE A 162 2.56 -20.24 5.29
N VAL A 163 2.20 -20.62 4.06
CA VAL A 163 2.58 -21.93 3.49
C VAL A 163 4.07 -21.97 3.18
N LEU A 164 4.61 -20.89 2.64
CA LEU A 164 6.04 -20.76 2.36
C LEU A 164 6.88 -20.84 3.64
N ALA A 165 6.44 -20.18 4.70
CA ALA A 165 7.11 -20.20 6.00
C ALA A 165 7.22 -21.61 6.60
N GLN A 166 6.26 -22.49 6.33
CA GLN A 166 6.27 -23.88 6.80
C GLN A 166 7.36 -24.73 6.14
N SER A 167 7.93 -24.29 5.03
CA SER A 167 9.02 -25.02 4.37
C SER A 167 10.33 -24.98 5.16
N TRP A 168 10.54 -23.97 6.01
CA TRP A 168 11.79 -23.68 6.74
C TRP A 168 13.03 -23.57 5.81
N ASP A 169 12.78 -23.44 4.50
CA ASP A 169 13.82 -23.36 3.47
C ASP A 169 14.01 -21.89 3.03
N THR A 170 14.99 -21.24 3.61
CA THR A 170 15.29 -19.82 3.32
C THR A 170 15.77 -19.59 1.89
N ASP A 171 16.42 -20.59 1.27
CA ASP A 171 16.90 -20.48 -0.11
C ASP A 171 15.71 -20.59 -1.09
N LEU A 172 14.73 -21.44 -0.78
CA LEU A 172 13.49 -21.49 -1.53
C LEU A 172 12.73 -20.15 -1.46
N LEU A 173 12.58 -19.59 -0.25
CA LEU A 173 11.92 -18.30 -0.02
C LEU A 173 12.60 -17.18 -0.82
N LYS A 174 13.93 -17.15 -0.82
CA LYS A 174 14.70 -16.17 -1.60
C LYS A 174 14.42 -16.29 -3.10
N ARG A 175 14.48 -17.52 -3.65
CA ARG A 175 14.22 -17.76 -5.08
C ARG A 175 12.78 -17.37 -5.49
N ILE A 176 11.80 -17.65 -4.63
CA ILE A 176 10.41 -17.24 -4.85
C ILE A 176 10.31 -15.72 -4.83
N GLY A 177 10.91 -15.06 -3.84
CA GLY A 177 10.93 -13.60 -3.77
C GLY A 177 11.58 -12.94 -4.99
N GLU A 178 12.67 -13.50 -5.50
CA GLU A 178 13.33 -13.03 -6.73
C GLU A 178 12.43 -13.20 -7.97
N ALA A 179 11.74 -14.33 -8.09
CA ALA A 179 10.85 -14.60 -9.21
C ALA A 179 9.60 -13.70 -9.13
N PHE A 180 9.05 -13.55 -7.93
CA PHE A 180 7.90 -12.66 -7.70
C PHE A 180 8.26 -11.20 -7.97
N GLY A 181 9.44 -10.75 -7.52
CA GLY A 181 9.93 -9.40 -7.79
C GLY A 181 10.07 -9.09 -9.29
N LYS A 182 10.52 -10.05 -10.10
CA LYS A 182 10.56 -9.91 -11.56
C LYS A 182 9.17 -9.80 -12.18
N GLU A 183 8.22 -10.59 -11.70
CA GLU A 183 6.84 -10.52 -12.17
C GLU A 183 6.21 -9.15 -11.83
N LEU A 184 6.49 -8.59 -10.63
CA LEU A 184 6.06 -7.24 -10.27
C LEU A 184 6.62 -6.19 -11.24
N GLU A 185 7.91 -6.29 -11.58
CA GLU A 185 8.55 -5.39 -12.53
C GLU A 185 7.92 -5.49 -13.92
N GLU A 186 7.70 -6.71 -14.44
CA GLU A 186 7.06 -6.96 -15.73
C GLU A 186 5.62 -6.42 -15.77
N MET A 187 4.89 -6.47 -14.65
CA MET A 187 3.54 -5.97 -14.52
C MET A 187 3.47 -4.48 -14.17
N ASN A 188 4.60 -3.78 -14.10
CA ASN A 188 4.70 -2.36 -13.72
C ASN A 188 4.08 -2.05 -12.36
N ILE A 189 4.27 -2.93 -11.40
CA ILE A 189 3.82 -2.76 -10.02
C ILE A 189 5.02 -2.40 -9.14
N THR A 190 4.91 -1.28 -8.44
CA THR A 190 6.00 -0.74 -7.63
C THR A 190 5.96 -1.25 -6.19
N ILE A 191 4.78 -1.43 -5.62
CA ILE A 191 4.58 -1.87 -4.24
C ILE A 191 3.62 -3.03 -4.20
N LEU A 192 4.07 -4.14 -3.62
CA LEU A 192 3.22 -5.27 -3.28
C LEU A 192 2.61 -5.07 -1.89
N LEU A 193 1.31 -5.24 -1.80
CA LEU A 193 0.54 -5.30 -0.55
C LEU A 193 0.28 -6.78 -0.23
N GLY A 194 1.17 -7.38 0.55
CA GLY A 194 1.17 -8.80 0.87
C GLY A 194 1.34 -9.09 2.34
#